data_904dbe5f9b5c10db17f0d2c4863fca62
#
_entry.id   904dbe5f9b5c10db17f0d2c4863fca62
#
_cell.length_a   1.000
_cell.length_b   1.000
_cell.length_c   1.000
_cell.angle_alpha   90.00
_cell.angle_beta   90.00
_cell.angle_gamma   90.00
#
_symmetry.space_group_name_H-M   'P 1'
#
loop_
_entity.id
_entity.type
_entity.pdbx_description
1 polymer ?
#
loop_
_entity_poly.entity_id
_entity_poly.type
_entity_poly.pdbx_seq_one_letter_code
_entity_poly.pdbx_strand_id
1 'polypeptide(L)'
;MHHSRFSAVLFDLDGTLLDTAPDLGAAANHVLAQIGKAPLSDFVIRQTASDGALALIKAGLSEIEQAEHDLTILRQQLLDHYSQHLYVGTRPYDGMVELITWLNSSAIPWGVITNKPAFLTDPLLALVTELPNCAVAVSADTLPLRKPHPEPLWHACEQIGVTAKDC
;
A
#
# COMPACT_ATOMS: atom_id res chain seq x y z
N MET A 1 13.77 -29.11 15.70
CA MET A 1 13.44 -28.34 14.49
C MET A 1 11.97 -27.97 14.58
N HIS A 2 11.64 -26.71 14.82
CA HIS A 2 10.26 -26.23 14.70
C HIS A 2 9.92 -26.24 13.22
N HIS A 3 9.12 -27.20 12.77
CA HIS A 3 8.51 -27.13 11.45
C HIS A 3 7.57 -25.91 11.46
N SER A 4 7.93 -24.87 10.74
CA SER A 4 6.99 -23.77 10.48
C SER A 4 5.73 -24.38 9.83
N ARG A 5 4.56 -23.94 10.30
CA ARG A 5 3.28 -24.37 9.73
C ARG A 5 3.04 -23.77 8.33
N PHE A 6 3.83 -22.76 7.97
CA PHE A 6 3.72 -22.02 6.72
C PHE A 6 5.04 -22.05 5.95
N SER A 7 4.94 -22.11 4.63
CA SER A 7 6.08 -22.10 3.71
C SER A 7 6.43 -20.69 3.22
N ALA A 8 5.50 -19.75 3.31
CA ALA A 8 5.70 -18.32 3.01
C ALA A 8 4.64 -17.49 3.71
N VAL A 9 4.89 -16.16 3.80
CA VAL A 9 3.91 -15.17 4.30
C VAL A 9 3.75 -14.06 3.28
N LEU A 10 2.51 -13.77 2.90
CA LEU A 10 2.16 -12.69 1.96
C LEU A 10 1.39 -11.61 2.70
N PHE A 11 1.86 -10.36 2.61
CA PHE A 11 1.29 -9.21 3.29
C PHE A 11 0.57 -8.30 2.30
N ASP A 12 -0.50 -7.65 2.73
CA ASP A 12 -0.90 -6.39 2.12
C ASP A 12 0.10 -5.30 2.51
N LEU A 13 0.12 -4.21 1.76
CA LEU A 13 1.08 -3.12 1.97
C LEU A 13 0.48 -2.01 2.84
N ASP A 14 -0.45 -1.23 2.25
CA ASP A 14 -1.01 -0.05 2.88
C ASP A 14 -1.97 -0.42 4.02
N GLY A 15 -1.71 0.05 5.23
CA GLY A 15 -2.53 -0.26 6.41
C GLY A 15 -2.29 -1.64 7.02
N THR A 16 -1.33 -2.42 6.52
CA THR A 16 -0.96 -3.73 7.05
C THR A 16 0.53 -3.82 7.35
N LEU A 17 1.38 -3.79 6.34
CA LEU A 17 2.84 -3.82 6.51
C LEU A 17 3.37 -2.43 6.86
N LEU A 18 2.85 -1.39 6.20
CA LEU A 18 3.24 0.00 6.35
C LEU A 18 2.05 0.89 6.72
N ASP A 19 2.25 1.79 7.69
CA ASP A 19 1.39 2.94 7.91
C ASP A 19 1.71 4.02 6.88
N THR A 20 1.03 3.97 5.73
CA THR A 20 1.18 4.93 4.63
C THR A 20 0.19 6.09 4.71
N ALA A 21 -0.73 6.08 5.67
CA ALA A 21 -1.76 7.10 5.83
C ALA A 21 -1.20 8.52 5.99
N PRO A 22 -0.10 8.78 6.71
CA PRO A 22 0.46 10.12 6.84
C PRO A 22 0.84 10.75 5.49
N ASP A 23 1.53 10.03 4.63
CA ASP A 23 2.00 10.56 3.35
C ASP A 23 0.87 10.65 2.32
N LEU A 24 -0.04 9.67 2.28
CA LEU A 24 -1.24 9.72 1.44
C LEU A 24 -2.16 10.88 1.87
N GLY A 25 -2.33 11.09 3.16
CA GLY A 25 -3.11 12.21 3.70
C GLY A 25 -2.48 13.57 3.40
N ALA A 26 -1.16 13.70 3.49
CA ALA A 26 -0.44 14.91 3.12
C ALA A 26 -0.63 15.23 1.63
N ALA A 27 -0.55 14.23 0.76
CA ALA A 27 -0.79 14.38 -0.68
C ALA A 27 -2.25 14.78 -0.98
N ALA A 28 -3.23 14.17 -0.30
CA ALA A 28 -4.64 14.55 -0.43
C ALA A 28 -4.87 16.00 0.01
N ASN A 29 -4.35 16.39 1.16
CA ASN A 29 -4.47 17.74 1.69
C ASN A 29 -3.78 18.78 0.80
N HIS A 30 -2.65 18.44 0.17
CA HIS A 30 -2.01 19.28 -0.83
C HIS A 30 -2.96 19.59 -2.00
N VAL A 31 -3.60 18.59 -2.57
CA VAL A 31 -4.54 18.76 -3.70
C VAL A 31 -5.81 19.50 -3.28
N LEU A 32 -6.37 19.16 -2.12
CA LEU A 32 -7.56 19.86 -1.58
C LEU A 32 -7.30 21.35 -1.34
N ALA A 33 -6.11 21.71 -0.83
CA ALA A 33 -5.73 23.10 -0.64
C ALA A 33 -5.66 23.87 -1.97
N GLN A 34 -5.21 23.27 -3.07
CA GLN A 34 -5.16 23.91 -4.38
C GLN A 34 -6.54 24.30 -4.93
N ILE A 35 -7.59 23.61 -4.50
CA ILE A 35 -8.99 23.91 -4.86
C ILE A 35 -9.74 24.63 -3.73
N GLY A 36 -9.03 25.17 -2.74
CA GLY A 36 -9.59 25.96 -1.65
C GLY A 36 -10.38 25.19 -0.62
N LYS A 37 -10.13 23.87 -0.47
CA LYS A 37 -10.79 23.02 0.52
C LYS A 37 -9.99 22.90 1.80
N ALA A 38 -10.69 22.65 2.91
CA ALA A 38 -10.08 22.40 4.20
C ALA A 38 -9.34 21.05 4.19
N PRO A 39 -8.26 20.92 4.97
CA PRO A 39 -7.56 19.66 5.08
C PRO A 39 -8.43 18.60 5.78
N LEU A 40 -8.25 17.35 5.36
CA LEU A 40 -8.79 16.18 6.06
C LEU A 40 -8.16 16.07 7.44
N SER A 41 -8.96 15.68 8.43
CA SER A 41 -8.42 15.32 9.75
C SER A 41 -7.67 13.98 9.68
N ASP A 42 -6.74 13.76 10.61
CA ASP A 42 -6.00 12.50 10.73
C ASP A 42 -6.95 11.29 10.88
N PHE A 43 -8.05 11.46 11.59
CA PHE A 43 -9.09 10.44 11.73
C PHE A 43 -9.68 10.04 10.37
N VAL A 44 -10.08 11.01 9.54
CA VAL A 44 -10.64 10.73 8.21
C VAL A 44 -9.59 10.10 7.30
N ILE A 45 -8.36 10.60 7.32
CA ILE A 45 -7.25 10.04 6.54
C ILE A 45 -7.05 8.56 6.87
N ARG A 46 -6.93 8.21 8.14
CA ARG A 46 -6.71 6.82 8.58
C ARG A 46 -7.86 5.88 8.25
N GLN A 47 -9.09 6.39 8.26
CA GLN A 47 -10.28 5.62 7.89
C GLN A 47 -10.37 5.36 6.37
N THR A 48 -9.77 6.22 5.55
CA THR A 48 -10.00 6.26 4.10
C THR A 48 -8.76 5.86 3.27
N ALA A 49 -7.55 5.98 3.83
CA ALA A 49 -6.31 5.77 3.07
C ALA A 49 -6.22 4.40 2.40
N SER A 50 -6.73 3.34 3.06
CA SER A 50 -6.75 1.98 2.51
C SER A 50 -7.71 1.80 1.34
N ASP A 51 -8.70 2.71 1.18
CA ASP A 51 -9.63 2.72 0.05
C ASP A 51 -9.03 3.41 -1.19
N GLY A 52 -7.85 4.00 -1.04
CA GLY A 52 -7.04 4.57 -2.11
C GLY A 52 -7.25 6.07 -2.36
N ALA A 53 -6.46 6.59 -3.30
CA ALA A 53 -6.35 8.04 -3.56
C ALA A 53 -7.67 8.71 -3.93
N LEU A 54 -8.53 8.04 -4.71
CA LEU A 54 -9.83 8.61 -5.08
C LEU A 54 -10.76 8.75 -3.87
N ALA A 55 -10.74 7.81 -2.96
CA ALA A 55 -11.54 7.86 -1.74
C ALA A 55 -11.09 9.04 -0.83
N LEU A 56 -9.79 9.28 -0.70
CA LEU A 56 -9.25 10.42 0.02
C LEU A 56 -9.69 11.77 -0.58
N ILE A 57 -9.65 11.92 -1.92
CA ILE A 57 -10.15 13.13 -2.57
C ILE A 57 -11.66 13.32 -2.29
N LYS A 58 -12.45 12.27 -2.46
CA LYS A 58 -13.90 12.32 -2.20
C LYS A 58 -14.24 12.66 -0.75
N ALA A 59 -13.45 12.19 0.20
CA ALA A 59 -13.66 12.47 1.62
C ALA A 59 -13.51 13.98 1.97
N GLY A 60 -12.78 14.73 1.14
CA GLY A 60 -12.63 16.19 1.28
C GLY A 60 -13.69 17.02 0.53
N LEU A 61 -14.63 16.38 -0.16
CA LEU A 61 -15.60 17.04 -1.03
C LEU A 61 -17.02 16.56 -0.73
N SER A 62 -17.98 17.50 -0.67
CA SER A 62 -19.42 17.16 -0.70
C SER A 62 -19.82 16.55 -2.05
N GLU A 63 -20.99 15.91 -2.12
CA GLU A 63 -21.50 15.31 -3.38
C GLU A 63 -21.62 16.35 -4.51
N ILE A 64 -22.02 17.58 -4.20
CA ILE A 64 -22.11 18.68 -5.16
C ILE A 64 -20.73 19.01 -5.72
N GLU A 65 -19.76 19.20 -4.84
CA GLU A 65 -18.37 19.53 -5.21
C GLU A 65 -17.70 18.39 -6.00
N GLN A 66 -18.02 17.13 -5.69
CA GLN A 66 -17.55 15.99 -6.48
C GLN A 66 -18.07 16.03 -7.93
N ALA A 67 -19.26 16.59 -8.16
CA ALA A 67 -19.83 16.77 -9.50
C ALA A 67 -19.23 17.97 -10.25
N GLU A 68 -18.71 18.96 -9.52
CA GLU A 68 -18.11 20.18 -10.10
C GLU A 68 -16.63 20.01 -10.49
N HIS A 69 -15.94 19.00 -9.96
CA HIS A 69 -14.53 18.73 -10.20
C HIS A 69 -14.29 17.48 -11.03
N ASP A 70 -13.26 17.49 -11.87
CA ASP A 70 -12.75 16.27 -12.49
C ASP A 70 -11.93 15.46 -11.47
N LEU A 71 -12.61 14.48 -10.86
CA LEU A 71 -12.01 13.63 -9.85
C LEU A 71 -10.83 12.78 -10.38
N THR A 72 -10.78 12.54 -11.70
CA THR A 72 -9.66 11.82 -12.31
C THR A 72 -8.40 12.68 -12.28
N ILE A 73 -8.54 13.96 -12.59
CA ILE A 73 -7.43 14.92 -12.53
C ILE A 73 -6.96 15.08 -11.09
N LEU A 74 -7.88 15.31 -10.13
CA LEU A 74 -7.50 15.45 -8.71
C LEU A 74 -6.81 14.21 -8.16
N ARG A 75 -7.30 13.02 -8.53
CA ARG A 75 -6.66 11.76 -8.18
C ARG A 75 -5.24 11.67 -8.76
N GLN A 76 -5.05 12.05 -10.02
CA GLN A 76 -3.73 12.02 -10.64
C GLN A 76 -2.76 12.97 -9.96
N GLN A 77 -3.19 14.20 -9.67
CA GLN A 77 -2.39 15.18 -8.92
C GLN A 77 -1.97 14.66 -7.54
N LEU A 78 -2.88 13.95 -6.83
CA LEU A 78 -2.53 13.30 -5.56
C LEU A 78 -1.44 12.25 -5.76
N LEU A 79 -1.58 11.38 -6.76
CA LEU A 79 -0.59 10.33 -7.03
C LEU A 79 0.77 10.92 -7.43
N ASP A 80 0.77 11.99 -8.24
CA ASP A 80 1.99 12.70 -8.66
C ASP A 80 2.71 13.32 -7.45
N HIS A 81 1.96 14.00 -6.56
CA HIS A 81 2.53 14.56 -5.34
C HIS A 81 3.04 13.46 -4.40
N TYR A 82 2.26 12.40 -4.21
CA TYR A 82 2.64 11.28 -3.36
C TYR A 82 3.90 10.58 -3.87
N SER A 83 4.03 10.40 -5.20
CA SER A 83 5.21 9.76 -5.80
C SER A 83 6.53 10.51 -5.52
N GLN A 84 6.44 11.82 -5.30
CA GLN A 84 7.59 12.68 -4.97
C GLN A 84 7.88 12.74 -3.46
N HIS A 85 6.97 12.25 -2.62
CA HIS A 85 7.03 12.37 -1.16
C HIS A 85 6.78 11.00 -0.49
N LEU A 86 7.32 9.95 -1.08
CA LEU A 86 7.25 8.59 -0.49
C LEU A 86 8.12 8.52 0.76
N TYR A 87 7.64 7.79 1.77
CA TYR A 87 8.39 7.45 2.98
C TYR A 87 8.86 8.65 3.81
N VAL A 88 8.10 9.75 3.81
CA VAL A 88 8.34 10.93 4.67
C VAL A 88 7.79 10.67 6.07
N GLY A 89 6.49 10.39 6.17
CA GLY A 89 5.77 10.01 7.40
C GLY A 89 5.45 8.52 7.49
N THR A 90 5.53 7.79 6.39
CA THR A 90 5.32 6.33 6.33
C THR A 90 6.33 5.59 7.21
N ARG A 91 5.87 4.57 7.94
CA ARG A 91 6.72 3.68 8.75
C ARG A 91 6.12 2.25 8.75
N PRO A 92 6.94 1.21 8.95
CA PRO A 92 6.41 -0.11 9.30
C PRO A 92 5.54 -0.02 10.55
N TYR A 93 4.45 -0.80 10.60
CA TYR A 93 3.68 -0.93 11.85
C TYR A 93 4.52 -1.59 12.95
N ASP A 94 4.17 -1.29 14.19
CA ASP A 94 4.84 -1.87 15.37
C ASP A 94 4.84 -3.40 15.28
N GLY A 95 6.00 -4.01 15.50
CA GLY A 95 6.23 -5.44 15.43
C GLY A 95 6.53 -5.99 14.03
N MET A 96 6.35 -5.21 12.95
CA MET A 96 6.62 -5.70 11.59
C MET A 96 8.11 -5.91 11.32
N VAL A 97 8.97 -5.06 11.83
CA VAL A 97 10.44 -5.22 11.70
C VAL A 97 10.89 -6.49 12.38
N GLU A 98 10.41 -6.76 13.59
CA GLU A 98 10.70 -7.97 14.35
C GLU A 98 10.17 -9.22 13.65
N LEU A 99 8.94 -9.16 13.12
CA LEU A 99 8.32 -10.25 12.37
C LEU A 99 9.12 -10.59 11.10
N ILE A 100 9.48 -9.59 10.29
CA ILE A 100 10.27 -9.78 9.07
C ILE A 100 11.67 -10.32 9.40
N THR A 101 12.29 -9.81 10.46
CA THR A 101 13.58 -10.31 10.95
C THR A 101 13.48 -11.79 11.33
N TRP A 102 12.41 -12.17 12.02
CA TRP A 102 12.16 -13.56 12.38
C TRP A 102 11.91 -14.44 11.17
N LEU A 103 11.10 -14.00 10.20
CA LEU A 103 10.85 -14.73 8.93
C LEU A 103 12.17 -14.98 8.20
N ASN A 104 13.00 -13.95 8.03
CA ASN A 104 14.27 -14.04 7.36
C ASN A 104 15.23 -15.00 8.08
N SER A 105 15.33 -14.93 9.41
CA SER A 105 16.18 -15.83 10.20
C SER A 105 15.69 -17.29 10.20
N SER A 106 14.40 -17.48 9.99
CA SER A 106 13.76 -18.80 9.87
C SER A 106 13.77 -19.35 8.44
N ALA A 107 14.37 -18.61 7.49
CA ALA A 107 14.35 -18.94 6.05
C ALA A 107 12.93 -19.11 5.48
N ILE A 108 11.96 -18.36 6.02
CA ILE A 108 10.59 -18.31 5.50
C ILE A 108 10.48 -17.08 4.58
N PRO A 109 10.31 -17.28 3.27
CA PRO A 109 10.15 -16.16 2.34
C PRO A 109 8.87 -15.37 2.64
N TRP A 110 8.93 -14.07 2.40
CA TRP A 110 7.78 -13.19 2.51
C TRP A 110 7.65 -12.29 1.28
N GLY A 111 6.43 -11.83 1.02
CA GLY A 111 6.15 -10.96 -0.12
C GLY A 111 5.00 -10.02 0.13
N VAL A 112 4.78 -9.12 -0.83
CA VAL A 112 3.75 -8.09 -0.82
C VAL A 112 2.75 -8.31 -1.94
N ILE A 113 1.44 -8.23 -1.62
CA ILE A 113 0.33 -8.22 -2.58
C ILE A 113 -0.52 -6.99 -2.32
N THR A 114 -0.49 -6.03 -3.23
CA THR A 114 -1.15 -4.74 -3.01
C THR A 114 -1.99 -4.29 -4.20
N ASN A 115 -3.04 -3.49 -3.94
CA ASN A 115 -3.77 -2.77 -4.98
C ASN A 115 -3.14 -1.40 -5.32
N LYS A 116 -1.97 -1.09 -4.73
CA LYS A 116 -1.15 0.06 -5.10
C LYS A 116 -0.46 -0.20 -6.44
N PRO A 117 -0.42 0.78 -7.38
CA PRO A 117 0.29 0.62 -8.65
C PRO A 117 1.80 0.42 -8.47
N ALA A 118 2.43 -0.32 -9.39
CA ALA A 118 3.86 -0.66 -9.32
C ALA A 118 4.76 0.58 -9.28
N PHE A 119 4.44 1.64 -10.03
CA PHE A 119 5.23 2.87 -10.03
C PHE A 119 5.33 3.58 -8.66
N LEU A 120 4.43 3.24 -7.71
CA LEU A 120 4.47 3.69 -6.32
C LEU A 120 4.98 2.60 -5.37
N THR A 121 4.65 1.33 -5.65
CA THR A 121 5.03 0.21 -4.80
C THR A 121 6.53 -0.02 -4.83
N ASP A 122 7.13 -0.08 -6.03
CA ASP A 122 8.54 -0.42 -6.19
C ASP A 122 9.48 0.61 -5.54
N PRO A 123 9.31 1.94 -5.79
CA PRO A 123 10.16 2.93 -5.11
C PRO A 123 9.89 3.00 -3.61
N LEU A 124 8.63 2.78 -3.15
CA LEU A 124 8.32 2.75 -1.72
C LEU A 124 9.05 1.59 -1.03
N LEU A 125 8.96 0.37 -1.56
CA LEU A 125 9.65 -0.80 -1.00
C LEU A 125 11.18 -0.62 -1.01
N ALA A 126 11.73 0.06 -2.01
CA ALA A 126 13.17 0.36 -2.06
C ALA A 126 13.62 1.33 -0.95
N LEU A 127 12.73 2.19 -0.46
CA LEU A 127 13.01 3.11 0.64
C LEU A 127 12.87 2.46 2.03
N VAL A 128 12.10 1.38 2.16
CA VAL A 128 11.85 0.68 3.44
C VAL A 128 12.99 -0.30 3.73
N THR A 129 14.14 0.22 4.10
CA THR A 129 15.35 -0.59 4.37
C THR A 129 15.26 -1.45 5.62
N GLU A 130 14.31 -1.18 6.50
CA GLU A 130 14.04 -1.94 7.72
C GLU A 130 13.38 -3.30 7.45
N LEU A 131 12.82 -3.51 6.24
CA LEU A 131 12.14 -4.73 5.83
C LEU A 131 12.86 -5.39 4.65
N PRO A 132 14.08 -5.93 4.85
CA PRO A 132 14.88 -6.49 3.77
C PRO A 132 14.36 -7.84 3.29
N ASN A 133 14.76 -8.23 2.07
CA ASN A 133 14.53 -9.55 1.47
C ASN A 133 13.06 -9.85 1.14
N CYS A 134 12.29 -8.84 0.70
CA CYS A 134 11.00 -9.09 0.06
C CYS A 134 11.20 -9.99 -1.17
N ALA A 135 10.68 -11.21 -1.14
CA ALA A 135 10.91 -12.20 -2.19
C ALA A 135 10.06 -11.94 -3.44
N VAL A 136 8.90 -11.33 -3.28
CA VAL A 136 7.99 -10.98 -4.38
C VAL A 136 7.13 -9.76 -4.00
N ALA A 137 6.89 -8.87 -4.97
CA ALA A 137 5.92 -7.81 -4.85
C ALA A 137 4.96 -7.87 -6.05
N VAL A 138 3.67 -8.01 -5.78
CA VAL A 138 2.59 -8.01 -6.78
C VAL A 138 1.75 -6.78 -6.58
N SER A 139 1.80 -5.86 -7.53
CA SER A 139 1.11 -4.59 -7.55
C SER A 139 -0.22 -4.66 -8.33
N ALA A 140 -1.03 -3.61 -8.27
CA ALA A 140 -2.35 -3.55 -8.91
C ALA A 140 -2.33 -3.80 -10.42
N ASP A 141 -1.22 -3.47 -11.07
CA ASP A 141 -0.99 -3.50 -12.53
C ASP A 141 0.03 -4.57 -12.96
N THR A 142 0.48 -5.43 -12.04
CA THR A 142 1.33 -6.58 -12.35
C THR A 142 0.59 -7.62 -13.19
N LEU A 143 -0.71 -7.79 -12.94
CA LEU A 143 -1.57 -8.75 -13.62
C LEU A 143 -2.86 -8.05 -14.10
N PRO A 144 -3.59 -8.64 -15.08
CA PRO A 144 -4.89 -8.12 -15.50
C PRO A 144 -5.93 -8.07 -14.36
N LEU A 145 -5.84 -8.98 -13.42
CA LEU A 145 -6.74 -9.08 -12.25
C LEU A 145 -6.01 -8.68 -10.96
N ARG A 146 -6.72 -7.98 -10.08
CA ARG A 146 -6.21 -7.49 -8.79
C ARG A 146 -7.07 -7.97 -7.64
N LYS A 147 -6.63 -7.79 -6.39
CA LYS A 147 -7.44 -8.10 -5.20
C LYS A 147 -8.82 -7.40 -5.29
N PRO A 148 -9.91 -8.07 -4.95
CA PRO A 148 -10.03 -9.35 -4.21
C PRO A 148 -9.95 -10.62 -5.05
N HIS A 149 -9.63 -10.55 -6.36
CA HIS A 149 -9.39 -11.75 -7.14
C HIS A 149 -8.19 -12.51 -6.59
N PRO A 150 -8.21 -13.87 -6.50
CA PRO A 150 -7.13 -14.64 -5.90
C PRO A 150 -5.88 -14.78 -6.77
N GLU A 151 -5.95 -14.46 -8.06
CA GLU A 151 -4.83 -14.63 -9.01
C GLU A 151 -3.54 -13.94 -8.57
N PRO A 152 -3.52 -12.71 -8.00
CA PRO A 152 -2.29 -12.10 -7.50
C PRO A 152 -1.60 -12.91 -6.41
N LEU A 153 -2.37 -13.61 -5.55
CA LEU A 153 -1.81 -14.47 -4.51
C LEU A 153 -1.23 -15.76 -5.13
N TRP A 154 -1.93 -16.37 -6.08
CA TRP A 154 -1.42 -17.54 -6.77
C TRP A 154 -0.13 -17.24 -7.54
N HIS A 155 -0.10 -16.11 -8.25
CA HIS A 155 1.09 -15.64 -8.96
C HIS A 155 2.28 -15.43 -8.01
N ALA A 156 2.06 -14.80 -6.86
CA ALA A 156 3.12 -14.62 -5.86
C ALA A 156 3.63 -15.98 -5.32
N CYS A 157 2.73 -16.92 -5.03
CA CYS A 157 3.11 -18.26 -4.58
C CYS A 157 3.95 -18.99 -5.63
N GLU A 158 3.59 -18.89 -6.91
CA GLU A 158 4.34 -19.46 -8.03
C GLU A 158 5.75 -18.85 -8.13
N GLN A 159 5.87 -17.52 -8.00
CA GLN A 159 7.16 -16.83 -8.03
C GLN A 159 8.09 -17.23 -6.88
N ILE A 160 7.53 -17.49 -5.69
CA ILE A 160 8.29 -17.95 -4.52
C ILE A 160 8.58 -19.48 -4.59
N GLY A 161 7.82 -20.22 -5.39
CA GLY A 161 7.93 -21.68 -5.48
C GLY A 161 7.21 -22.44 -4.37
N VAL A 162 6.09 -21.92 -3.86
CA VAL A 162 5.27 -22.52 -2.79
C VAL A 162 3.84 -22.74 -3.24
N THR A 163 3.12 -23.63 -2.55
CA THR A 163 1.68 -23.82 -2.77
C THR A 163 0.87 -22.81 -1.96
N ALA A 164 -0.18 -22.24 -2.55
CA ALA A 164 -1.02 -21.22 -1.89
C ALA A 164 -1.63 -21.68 -0.56
N LYS A 165 -1.92 -22.98 -0.41
CA LYS A 165 -2.45 -23.56 0.84
C LYS A 165 -1.43 -23.56 1.99
N ASP A 166 -0.15 -23.41 1.68
CA ASP A 166 0.95 -23.45 2.65
C ASP A 166 1.46 -22.01 2.97
N CYS A 167 0.71 -20.94 2.53
CA CYS A 167 0.97 -19.54 2.82
C CYS A 167 0.06 -18.99 3.90
#